data_f1d2c9c8d49ab8fcd04f14b42a3b0635
#
_entry.id   f1d2c9c8d49ab8fcd04f14b42a3b0635
#
_cell.length_a   1.000
_cell.length_b   1.000
_cell.length_c   1.000
_cell.angle_alpha   90.00
_cell.angle_beta   90.00
_cell.angle_gamma   90.00
#
_symmetry.space_group_name_H-M   'P 1'
#
loop_
_entity.id
_entity.type
_entity.pdbx_description
1 polymer ?
#
loop_
_entity_poly.entity_id
_entity_poly.type
_entity_poly.pdbx_seq_one_letter_code
_entity_poly.pdbx_strand_id
1 'polypeptide(L)'
;MSAFQIRPVNEGDRSWVTRLLEEWWAGPKIVTRGRAYRADELPGFIAVQKGKPAGLITYRIDGDECEIVTMNSLVEGMGIGSALIDAVKKVAAAAACRRLWLITTNDNTSGLRFWQKRGFRLAAVHPNAIELSRRLKPEIPLTGNDGIPIRDEIELEITL
;
A
#
# COMPACT_ATOMS: atom_id res chain seq x y z
N MET A 1 -9.17 -22.03 12.53
CA MET A 1 -9.95 -21.60 11.36
C MET A 1 -9.86 -20.09 11.22
N SER A 2 -9.44 -19.59 10.07
CA SER A 2 -9.35 -18.15 9.83
C SER A 2 -10.74 -17.54 9.71
N ALA A 3 -10.95 -16.38 10.33
CA ALA A 3 -12.18 -15.62 10.18
C ALA A 3 -12.29 -14.94 8.80
N PHE A 4 -11.25 -15.03 7.99
CA PHE A 4 -11.19 -14.45 6.64
C PHE A 4 -10.25 -15.31 5.77
N GLN A 5 -10.35 -15.08 4.46
CA GLN A 5 -9.48 -15.73 3.48
C GLN A 5 -8.75 -14.69 2.65
N ILE A 6 -7.53 -15.02 2.22
CA ILE A 6 -6.73 -14.18 1.32
C ILE A 6 -6.70 -14.87 -0.04
N ARG A 7 -7.06 -14.12 -1.08
CA ARG A 7 -7.00 -14.60 -2.46
C ARG A 7 -6.46 -13.53 -3.41
N PRO A 8 -5.89 -13.93 -4.57
CA PRO A 8 -5.45 -12.94 -5.56
C PRO A 8 -6.62 -12.11 -6.11
N VAL A 9 -6.33 -10.87 -6.46
CA VAL A 9 -7.24 -10.01 -7.21
C VAL A 9 -7.45 -10.61 -8.61
N ASN A 10 -8.70 -10.67 -9.05
CA ASN A 10 -9.05 -11.12 -10.40
C ASN A 10 -9.77 -10.01 -11.16
N GLU A 11 -10.08 -10.23 -12.44
CA GLU A 11 -10.73 -9.22 -13.27
C GLU A 11 -12.10 -8.80 -12.75
N GLY A 12 -12.84 -9.71 -12.13
CA GLY A 12 -14.14 -9.40 -11.52
C GLY A 12 -14.06 -8.47 -10.34
N ASP A 13 -12.88 -8.30 -9.73
CA ASP A 13 -12.67 -7.41 -8.59
C ASP A 13 -12.34 -5.99 -8.99
N ARG A 14 -11.96 -5.74 -10.25
CA ARG A 14 -11.38 -4.46 -10.68
C ARG A 14 -12.28 -3.26 -10.39
N SER A 15 -13.59 -3.39 -10.62
CA SER A 15 -14.52 -2.29 -10.34
C SER A 15 -14.62 -1.99 -8.84
N TRP A 16 -14.59 -3.01 -7.99
CA TRP A 16 -14.56 -2.82 -6.53
C TRP A 16 -13.27 -2.15 -6.09
N VAL A 17 -12.13 -2.59 -6.63
CA VAL A 17 -10.81 -2.01 -6.33
C VAL A 17 -10.81 -0.53 -6.71
N THR A 18 -11.29 -0.18 -7.90
CA THR A 18 -11.35 1.21 -8.36
C THR A 18 -12.17 2.07 -7.39
N ARG A 19 -13.35 1.59 -6.97
CA ARG A 19 -14.19 2.32 -6.02
C ARG A 19 -13.53 2.51 -4.66
N LEU A 20 -12.85 1.47 -4.15
CA LEU A 20 -12.12 1.55 -2.89
C LEU A 20 -11.01 2.62 -2.96
N LEU A 21 -10.27 2.64 -4.06
CA LEU A 21 -9.19 3.60 -4.26
C LEU A 21 -9.72 5.03 -4.40
N GLU A 22 -10.87 5.21 -5.03
CA GLU A 22 -11.54 6.51 -5.10
C GLU A 22 -11.91 7.02 -3.70
N GLU A 23 -12.39 6.14 -2.85
CA GLU A 23 -12.79 6.48 -1.48
C GLU A 23 -11.60 6.77 -0.56
N TRP A 24 -10.56 5.94 -0.62
CA TRP A 24 -9.46 5.96 0.36
C TRP A 24 -8.18 6.65 -0.14
N TRP A 25 -8.01 6.77 -1.46
CA TRP A 25 -6.76 7.24 -2.06
C TRP A 25 -6.97 8.39 -3.05
N ALA A 26 -8.15 8.99 -3.07
CA ALA A 26 -8.53 10.04 -4.03
C ALA A 26 -8.37 9.58 -5.49
N GLY A 27 -8.65 8.29 -5.75
CA GLY A 27 -8.62 7.71 -7.08
C GLY A 27 -7.59 6.60 -7.25
N PRO A 28 -7.67 5.86 -8.37
CA PRO A 28 -6.79 4.70 -8.61
C PRO A 28 -5.35 5.07 -9.00
N LYS A 29 -5.10 6.33 -9.33
CA LYS A 29 -3.76 6.82 -9.65
C LYS A 29 -2.99 7.06 -8.36
N ILE A 30 -1.93 6.31 -8.17
CA ILE A 30 -1.05 6.43 -7.00
C ILE A 30 0.30 6.92 -7.48
N VAL A 31 0.84 7.92 -6.78
CA VAL A 31 2.16 8.50 -7.11
C VAL A 31 3.13 8.16 -5.98
N THR A 32 4.21 7.49 -6.32
CA THR A 32 5.31 7.21 -5.41
C THR A 32 6.63 7.46 -6.12
N ARG A 33 7.56 8.12 -5.45
CA ARG A 33 8.90 8.41 -5.99
C ARG A 33 8.86 9.08 -7.38
N GLY A 34 7.89 9.98 -7.58
CA GLY A 34 7.74 10.71 -8.84
C GLY A 34 7.19 9.89 -10.01
N ARG A 35 6.68 8.69 -9.75
CA ARG A 35 6.06 7.82 -10.75
C ARG A 35 4.60 7.59 -10.43
N ALA A 36 3.76 7.59 -11.47
CA ALA A 36 2.32 7.35 -11.33
C ALA A 36 1.98 5.94 -11.79
N TYR A 37 1.15 5.26 -10.99
CA TYR A 37 0.66 3.91 -11.27
C TYR A 37 -0.85 3.89 -11.16
N ARG A 38 -1.49 3.07 -12.01
CA ARG A 38 -2.90 2.73 -11.87
C ARG A 38 -3.00 1.51 -10.94
N ALA A 39 -3.25 1.75 -9.65
CA ALA A 39 -3.27 0.66 -8.67
C ALA A 39 -4.40 -0.34 -8.90
N ASP A 40 -5.49 0.07 -9.58
CA ASP A 40 -6.57 -0.84 -9.98
C ASP A 40 -6.18 -1.80 -11.12
N GLU A 41 -5.03 -1.61 -11.74
CA GLU A 41 -4.48 -2.49 -12.77
C GLU A 41 -3.32 -3.35 -12.25
N LEU A 42 -2.85 -3.10 -11.03
CA LEU A 42 -1.74 -3.85 -10.44
C LEU A 42 -2.20 -5.21 -9.90
N PRO A 43 -1.28 -6.17 -9.81
CA PRO A 43 -1.56 -7.40 -9.07
C PRO A 43 -1.75 -7.10 -7.58
N GLY A 44 -2.50 -7.95 -6.91
CA GLY A 44 -2.75 -7.77 -5.48
C GLY A 44 -3.49 -8.95 -4.88
N PHE A 45 -3.85 -8.79 -3.62
CA PHE A 45 -4.64 -9.75 -2.86
C PHE A 45 -5.80 -9.05 -2.19
N ILE A 46 -6.89 -9.78 -2.05
CA ILE A 46 -8.08 -9.33 -1.32
C ILE A 46 -8.29 -10.25 -0.12
N ALA A 47 -8.59 -9.65 1.02
CA ALA A 47 -9.10 -10.38 2.17
C ALA A 47 -10.61 -10.45 2.05
N VAL A 48 -11.18 -11.64 2.21
CA VAL A 48 -12.63 -11.86 2.14
C VAL A 48 -13.11 -12.40 3.47
N GLN A 49 -14.10 -11.74 4.05
CA GLN A 49 -14.73 -12.13 5.30
C GLN A 49 -16.22 -12.28 5.07
N LYS A 50 -16.77 -13.45 5.38
CA LYS A 50 -18.21 -13.74 5.21
C LYS A 50 -18.72 -13.39 3.79
N GLY A 51 -17.89 -13.72 2.78
CA GLY A 51 -18.23 -13.46 1.38
C GLY A 51 -18.07 -12.01 0.93
N LYS A 52 -17.58 -11.11 1.78
CA LYS A 52 -17.42 -9.68 1.46
C LYS A 52 -15.95 -9.27 1.51
N PRO A 53 -15.51 -8.38 0.61
CA PRO A 53 -14.16 -7.84 0.69
C PRO A 53 -13.92 -7.09 2.01
N ALA A 54 -12.82 -7.40 2.69
CA ALA A 54 -12.46 -6.80 3.97
C ALA A 54 -11.07 -6.18 3.97
N GLY A 55 -10.36 -6.24 2.87
CA GLY A 55 -9.04 -5.62 2.74
C GLY A 55 -8.47 -5.82 1.35
N LEU A 56 -7.47 -5.00 1.04
CA LEU A 56 -6.79 -4.99 -0.26
C LEU A 56 -5.32 -4.67 -0.07
N ILE A 57 -4.46 -5.33 -0.80
CA ILE A 57 -3.07 -4.94 -0.99
C ILE A 57 -2.74 -5.02 -2.47
N THR A 58 -2.09 -4.00 -3.01
CA THR A 58 -1.57 -4.04 -4.37
C THR A 58 -0.06 -3.88 -4.33
N TYR A 59 0.62 -4.48 -5.29
CA TYR A 59 2.07 -4.45 -5.35
C TYR A 59 2.55 -4.45 -6.78
N ARG A 60 3.83 -4.11 -6.96
CA ARG A 60 4.51 -4.24 -8.24
C ARG A 60 5.92 -4.79 -8.03
N ILE A 61 6.36 -5.61 -8.96
CA ILE A 61 7.71 -6.16 -8.95
C ILE A 61 8.48 -5.51 -10.08
N ASP A 62 9.66 -4.99 -9.74
CA ASP A 62 10.58 -4.39 -10.69
C ASP A 62 11.98 -4.96 -10.40
N GLY A 63 12.47 -5.81 -11.30
CA GLY A 63 13.72 -6.51 -11.08
C GLY A 63 13.66 -7.41 -9.85
N ASP A 64 14.54 -7.16 -8.90
CA ASP A 64 14.66 -7.94 -7.66
C ASP A 64 14.02 -7.23 -6.45
N GLU A 65 13.16 -6.25 -6.69
CA GLU A 65 12.47 -5.50 -5.65
C GLU A 65 10.96 -5.57 -5.84
N CYS A 66 10.23 -5.62 -4.73
CA CYS A 66 8.77 -5.58 -4.72
C CYS A 66 8.32 -4.36 -3.91
N GLU A 67 7.48 -3.53 -4.52
CA GLU A 67 6.87 -2.38 -3.85
C GLU A 67 5.43 -2.69 -3.48
N ILE A 68 5.05 -2.45 -2.21
CA ILE A 68 3.65 -2.38 -1.82
C ILE A 68 3.16 -0.99 -2.21
N VAL A 69 2.19 -0.92 -3.11
CA VAL A 69 1.69 0.36 -3.64
C VAL A 69 0.51 0.87 -2.83
N THR A 70 -0.45 0.00 -2.51
CA THR A 70 -1.57 0.35 -1.63
C THR A 70 -1.83 -0.78 -0.65
N MET A 71 -2.34 -0.45 0.53
CA MET A 71 -2.85 -1.43 1.48
C MET A 71 -3.99 -0.81 2.28
N ASN A 72 -5.11 -1.51 2.34
CA ASN A 72 -6.27 -1.14 3.13
C ASN A 72 -6.79 -2.35 3.91
N SER A 73 -6.97 -2.18 5.20
CA SER A 73 -7.70 -3.13 6.03
C SER A 73 -9.00 -2.46 6.46
N LEU A 74 -10.14 -3.06 6.10
CA LEU A 74 -11.46 -2.49 6.36
C LEU A 74 -12.04 -2.95 7.70
N VAL A 75 -11.41 -3.94 8.32
CA VAL A 75 -11.81 -4.47 9.62
C VAL A 75 -10.58 -4.53 10.51
N GLU A 76 -10.62 -3.80 11.62
CA GLU A 76 -9.51 -3.76 12.57
C GLU A 76 -9.49 -4.96 13.51
N GLY A 77 -8.31 -5.26 14.05
CA GLY A 77 -8.15 -6.25 15.13
C GLY A 77 -8.21 -7.71 14.70
N MET A 78 -8.27 -8.01 13.39
CA MET A 78 -8.37 -9.38 12.90
C MET A 78 -7.11 -9.92 12.23
N GLY A 79 -6.07 -9.11 12.12
CA GLY A 79 -4.82 -9.53 11.48
C GLY A 79 -4.87 -9.52 9.95
N ILE A 80 -5.85 -8.86 9.34
CA ILE A 80 -5.99 -8.80 7.88
C ILE A 80 -4.77 -8.14 7.23
N GLY A 81 -4.31 -7.02 7.75
CA GLY A 81 -3.14 -6.33 7.21
C GLY A 81 -1.90 -7.22 7.21
N SER A 82 -1.64 -7.90 8.33
CA SER A 82 -0.51 -8.83 8.44
C SER A 82 -0.62 -9.99 7.44
N ALA A 83 -1.81 -10.54 7.26
CA ALA A 83 -2.04 -11.64 6.31
C ALA A 83 -1.85 -11.19 4.87
N LEU A 84 -2.29 -9.98 4.52
CA LEU A 84 -2.07 -9.41 3.18
C LEU A 84 -0.58 -9.21 2.91
N ILE A 85 0.15 -8.67 3.88
CA ILE A 85 1.60 -8.50 3.77
C ILE A 85 2.31 -9.84 3.58
N ASP A 86 1.92 -10.85 4.35
CA ASP A 86 2.51 -12.20 4.23
C ASP A 86 2.27 -12.80 2.85
N ALA A 87 1.11 -12.59 2.26
CA ALA A 87 0.82 -13.05 0.90
C ALA A 87 1.77 -12.39 -0.13
N VAL A 88 2.00 -11.09 -0.01
CA VAL A 88 2.94 -10.38 -0.89
C VAL A 88 4.38 -10.83 -0.66
N LYS A 89 4.79 -11.06 0.60
CA LYS A 89 6.13 -11.58 0.90
C LYS A 89 6.38 -12.92 0.20
N LYS A 90 5.40 -13.81 0.19
CA LYS A 90 5.52 -15.11 -0.48
C LYS A 90 5.71 -14.97 -1.97
N VAL A 91 4.93 -14.10 -2.62
CA VAL A 91 5.06 -13.84 -4.06
C VAL A 91 6.41 -13.21 -4.37
N ALA A 92 6.82 -12.23 -3.59
CA ALA A 92 8.11 -11.55 -3.79
C ALA A 92 9.28 -12.52 -3.62
N ALA A 93 9.24 -13.36 -2.60
CA ALA A 93 10.28 -14.38 -2.38
C ALA A 93 10.33 -15.39 -3.55
N ALA A 94 9.18 -15.83 -4.02
CA ALA A 94 9.10 -16.75 -5.17
C ALA A 94 9.62 -16.11 -6.46
N ALA A 95 9.54 -14.80 -6.59
CA ALA A 95 10.08 -14.04 -7.72
C ALA A 95 11.55 -13.65 -7.53
N ALA A 96 12.22 -14.17 -6.49
CA ALA A 96 13.60 -13.88 -6.14
C ALA A 96 13.86 -12.40 -5.83
N CYS A 97 12.86 -11.69 -5.33
CA CYS A 97 13.07 -10.34 -4.82
C CYS A 97 13.89 -10.39 -3.54
N ARG A 98 14.82 -9.44 -3.40
CA ARG A 98 15.66 -9.32 -2.20
C ARG A 98 15.13 -8.34 -1.19
N ARG A 99 14.13 -7.52 -1.57
CA ARG A 99 13.58 -6.47 -0.72
C ARG A 99 12.11 -6.26 -1.03
N LEU A 100 11.33 -6.01 0.03
CA LEU A 100 9.96 -5.54 -0.03
C LEU A 100 9.94 -4.15 0.57
N TRP A 101 9.40 -3.16 -0.13
CA TRP A 101 9.44 -1.78 0.32
C TRP A 101 8.15 -1.03 0.02
N LEU A 102 8.02 0.14 0.61
CA LEU A 102 6.85 1.00 0.40
C LEU A 102 7.21 2.45 0.65
N ILE A 103 6.35 3.32 0.15
CA ILE A 103 6.38 4.75 0.43
C ILE A 103 5.13 5.11 1.23
N THR A 104 5.30 5.91 2.26
CA THR A 104 4.21 6.56 2.97
C THR A 104 4.54 8.03 3.14
N THR A 105 3.56 8.82 3.57
CA THR A 105 3.76 10.26 3.77
C THR A 105 4.07 10.57 5.24
N ASN A 106 4.71 11.71 5.48
CA ASN A 106 5.15 12.12 6.81
C ASN A 106 4.02 12.32 7.82
N ASP A 107 2.80 12.58 7.34
CA ASP A 107 1.62 12.75 8.20
C ASP A 107 1.00 11.43 8.65
N ASN A 108 1.36 10.31 8.01
CA ASN A 108 0.79 9.00 8.28
C ASN A 108 1.49 8.33 9.47
N THR A 109 1.36 8.92 10.65
CA THR A 109 2.03 8.45 11.86
C THR A 109 1.52 7.09 12.32
N SER A 110 0.23 6.81 12.14
CA SER A 110 -0.33 5.49 12.44
C SER A 110 0.22 4.42 11.48
N GLY A 111 0.41 4.76 10.21
CA GLY A 111 1.03 3.88 9.23
C GLY A 111 2.49 3.60 9.57
N LEU A 112 3.26 4.62 9.95
CA LEU A 112 4.65 4.45 10.38
C LEU A 112 4.76 3.47 11.54
N ARG A 113 3.87 3.60 12.51
CA ARG A 113 3.79 2.66 13.63
C ARG A 113 3.43 1.25 13.15
N PHE A 114 2.41 1.13 12.31
CA PHE A 114 1.93 -0.15 11.77
C PHE A 114 3.05 -0.92 11.08
N TRP A 115 3.77 -0.28 10.15
CA TRP A 115 4.80 -0.93 9.36
C TRP A 115 6.01 -1.34 10.21
N GLN A 116 6.46 -0.47 11.09
CA GLN A 116 7.60 -0.77 11.95
C GLN A 116 7.30 -1.91 12.92
N LYS A 117 6.08 -1.99 13.44
CA LYS A 117 5.68 -3.11 14.30
C LYS A 117 5.69 -4.45 13.56
N ARG A 118 5.61 -4.43 12.24
CA ARG A 118 5.67 -5.63 11.39
C ARG A 118 7.07 -5.91 10.85
N GLY A 119 8.07 -5.23 11.36
CA GLY A 119 9.46 -5.48 11.03
C GLY A 119 10.03 -4.65 9.89
N PHE A 120 9.24 -3.74 9.30
CA PHE A 120 9.77 -2.81 8.33
C PHE A 120 10.64 -1.76 9.01
N ARG A 121 11.72 -1.37 8.34
CA ARG A 121 12.66 -0.37 8.85
C ARG A 121 12.60 0.89 7.99
N LEU A 122 12.83 2.03 8.60
CA LEU A 122 12.97 3.28 7.88
C LEU A 122 14.23 3.20 7.02
N ALA A 123 14.08 3.33 5.71
CA ALA A 123 15.19 3.25 4.76
C ALA A 123 15.65 4.63 4.31
N ALA A 124 14.70 5.57 4.10
CA ALA A 124 15.03 6.90 3.62
C ALA A 124 13.89 7.88 3.91
N VAL A 125 14.25 9.15 4.02
CA VAL A 125 13.31 10.26 4.00
C VAL A 125 13.61 11.05 2.74
N HIS A 126 12.57 11.33 1.95
CA HIS A 126 12.68 12.13 0.72
C HIS A 126 12.04 13.49 0.96
N PRO A 127 12.82 14.50 1.37
CA PRO A 127 12.27 15.82 1.74
C PRO A 127 11.60 16.49 0.53
N ASN A 128 10.43 17.08 0.77
CA ASN A 128 9.65 17.80 -0.24
C ASN A 128 9.22 16.95 -1.45
N ALA A 129 9.27 15.64 -1.37
CA ALA A 129 8.92 14.76 -2.49
C ALA A 129 7.45 14.92 -2.92
N ILE A 130 6.58 15.32 -2.01
CA ILE A 130 5.15 15.49 -2.31
C ILE A 130 4.90 16.68 -3.22
N GLU A 131 5.77 17.67 -3.27
CA GLU A 131 5.66 18.77 -4.22
C GLU A 131 5.66 18.24 -5.67
N LEU A 132 6.59 17.34 -5.99
CA LEU A 132 6.63 16.68 -7.29
C LEU A 132 5.41 15.78 -7.49
N SER A 133 5.01 15.04 -6.46
CA SER A 133 3.84 14.16 -6.53
C SER A 133 2.56 14.94 -6.84
N ARG A 134 2.39 16.14 -6.28
CA ARG A 134 1.23 16.99 -6.56
C ARG A 134 1.17 17.46 -8.01
N ARG A 135 2.30 17.57 -8.69
CA ARG A 135 2.30 17.91 -10.12
C ARG A 135 1.68 16.79 -10.94
N LEU A 136 1.86 15.54 -10.50
CA LEU A 136 1.29 14.36 -11.14
C LEU A 136 -0.13 14.05 -10.63
N LYS A 137 -0.44 14.43 -9.39
CA LYS A 137 -1.73 14.18 -8.75
C LYS A 137 -2.11 15.41 -7.89
N PRO A 138 -2.70 16.43 -8.50
CA PRO A 138 -3.06 17.68 -7.78
C PRO A 138 -4.05 17.47 -6.65
N GLU A 139 -4.77 16.36 -6.62
CA GLU A 139 -5.76 16.01 -5.58
C GLU A 139 -5.12 15.72 -4.22
N ILE A 140 -3.80 15.54 -4.12
CA ILE A 140 -3.13 15.30 -2.84
C ILE A 140 -3.34 16.51 -1.93
N PRO A 141 -3.94 16.33 -0.74
CA PRO A 141 -4.21 17.45 0.17
C PRO A 141 -2.92 18.15 0.63
N LEU A 142 -3.02 19.41 0.97
CA LEU A 142 -1.90 20.17 1.55
C LEU A 142 -1.64 19.73 2.99
N THR A 143 -2.71 19.41 3.72
CA THR A 143 -2.66 19.02 5.13
C THR A 143 -3.32 17.67 5.31
N GLY A 144 -2.71 16.81 6.07
CA GLY A 144 -3.18 15.45 6.33
C GLY A 144 -3.57 15.20 7.77
N ASN A 145 -3.23 14.03 8.27
CA ASN A 145 -3.58 13.58 9.61
C ASN A 145 -3.06 14.54 10.68
N ASP A 146 -3.89 14.83 11.67
CA ASP A 146 -3.57 15.68 12.82
C ASP A 146 -3.11 17.11 12.45
N GLY A 147 -3.52 17.58 11.27
CA GLY A 147 -3.11 18.90 10.80
C GLY A 147 -1.68 18.97 10.31
N ILE A 148 -1.00 17.84 10.15
CA ILE A 148 0.39 17.80 9.69
C ILE A 148 0.44 18.08 8.19
N PRO A 149 1.26 19.03 7.73
CA PRO A 149 1.42 19.27 6.29
C PRO A 149 1.98 18.03 5.60
N ILE A 150 1.35 17.65 4.48
CA ILE A 150 1.84 16.54 3.65
C ILE A 150 2.93 17.08 2.74
N ARG A 151 4.18 16.75 3.05
CA ARG A 151 5.35 17.34 2.40
C ARG A 151 6.36 16.29 1.93
N ASP A 152 6.61 15.28 2.75
CA ASP A 152 7.72 14.35 2.57
C ASP A 152 7.23 12.94 2.32
N GLU A 153 8.02 12.18 1.55
CA GLU A 153 7.85 10.74 1.43
C GLU A 153 8.84 10.03 2.34
N ILE A 154 8.37 8.98 3.00
CA ILE A 154 9.19 8.13 3.87
C ILE A 154 9.19 6.72 3.27
N GLU A 155 10.38 6.18 3.07
CA GLU A 155 10.57 4.85 2.51
C GLU A 155 10.87 3.87 3.63
N LEU A 156 10.12 2.77 3.66
CA LEU A 156 10.34 1.67 4.61
C LEU A 156 10.60 0.39 3.83
N GLU A 157 11.39 -0.51 4.42
CA GLU A 157 11.73 -1.75 3.76
C GLU A 157 11.91 -2.90 4.74
N ILE A 158 11.82 -4.11 4.19
CA ILE A 158 12.22 -5.33 4.86
C ILE A 158 13.04 -6.16 3.87
N THR A 159 14.12 -6.77 4.35
CA THR A 159 14.94 -7.66 3.52
C THR A 159 14.26 -9.02 3.44
N LEU A 160 14.20 -9.58 2.25
CA LEU A 160 13.62 -10.89 2.00
C LEU A 160 14.67 -11.97 1.96
#